data_3dec1ec9b292f82153f3ab86e45b13dd
#
_entry.id   3dec1ec9b292f82153f3ab86e45b13dd
#
_cell.length_a   1.000
_cell.length_b   1.000
_cell.length_c   1.000
_cell.angle_alpha   90.00
_cell.angle_beta   90.00
_cell.angle_gamma   90.00
#
_symmetry.space_group_name_H-M   'P 1'
#
loop_
_entity.id
_entity.type
_entity.pdbx_description
1 polymer ?
#
loop_
_entity_poly.entity_id
_entity_poly.type
_entity_poly.pdbx_seq_one_letter_code
_entity_poly.pdbx_strand_id
1 'polypeptide(L)'
;MGYRHIDTAHVYGNEKGVGKAIRKSGIPRDQIFLTSKIWHNECGEGITSKAIDRMLKRLKLDYVDLLLIHWPVGDYVGAWKDMEKAVQEGKLKSIGLSNFHGKYLEDILKIAKIMPVVDQVEYHPYVPCDDLRKELDKINCYIEAWSPIGRGNKELLNEPIFLELGKKYNKTVPQIILRWHIEKGNIVFPKSSNPVHIKENFEIFDFSLTKEEIEKIDRLKSKLIFTADFEEKLKFIASRNVSLED
;
A
#
# COMPACT_ATOMS: atom_id res chain seq x y z
N MET A 1 10.33 -17.71 4.88
CA MET A 1 9.30 -17.18 5.76
C MET A 1 7.89 -17.18 5.15
N GLY A 2 7.67 -17.50 3.88
CA GLY A 2 6.33 -17.62 3.28
C GLY A 2 5.77 -16.37 2.59
N TYR A 3 6.37 -15.21 2.74
CA TYR A 3 5.93 -14.00 2.01
C TYR A 3 5.90 -14.21 0.50
N ARG A 4 4.85 -13.72 -0.13
CA ARG A 4 4.67 -13.74 -1.59
C ARG A 4 4.31 -12.37 -2.15
N HIS A 5 3.80 -11.44 -1.34
CA HIS A 5 3.51 -10.07 -1.73
C HIS A 5 4.71 -9.16 -1.39
N ILE A 6 5.18 -8.43 -2.38
CA ILE A 6 6.30 -7.46 -2.27
C ILE A 6 5.78 -6.11 -2.75
N ASP A 7 5.91 -5.09 -1.90
CA ASP A 7 5.57 -3.70 -2.23
C ASP A 7 6.83 -2.86 -2.40
N THR A 8 6.93 -2.16 -3.49
CA THR A 8 7.97 -1.17 -3.77
C THR A 8 7.41 0.07 -4.45
N ALA A 9 8.24 1.01 -4.84
CA ALA A 9 7.92 2.20 -5.62
C ALA A 9 9.17 2.77 -6.27
N HIS A 10 9.01 3.52 -7.37
CA HIS A 10 10.14 4.20 -8.01
C HIS A 10 10.90 5.12 -7.03
N VAL A 11 10.15 5.93 -6.27
CA VAL A 11 10.74 6.88 -5.30
C VAL A 11 11.58 6.23 -4.19
N TYR A 12 11.46 4.92 -3.98
CA TYR A 12 12.29 4.20 -2.99
C TYR A 12 13.70 3.88 -3.53
N GLY A 13 13.95 4.04 -4.82
CA GLY A 13 15.27 3.83 -5.44
C GLY A 13 15.77 2.39 -5.40
N ASN A 14 14.91 1.41 -5.14
CA ASN A 14 15.31 0.04 -4.86
C ASN A 14 14.78 -1.02 -5.86
N GLU A 15 14.07 -0.62 -6.92
CA GLU A 15 13.47 -1.56 -7.89
C GLU A 15 14.48 -2.51 -8.51
N LYS A 16 15.69 -2.03 -8.84
CA LYS A 16 16.80 -2.90 -9.33
C LYS A 16 17.14 -4.02 -8.32
N GLY A 17 17.16 -3.66 -7.02
CA GLY A 17 17.41 -4.61 -5.93
C GLY A 17 16.26 -5.60 -5.75
N VAL A 18 15.01 -5.13 -5.80
CA VAL A 18 13.81 -5.97 -5.71
C VAL A 18 13.77 -6.98 -6.85
N GLY A 19 13.93 -6.55 -8.09
CA GLY A 19 13.96 -7.46 -9.23
C GLY A 19 15.09 -8.49 -9.14
N LYS A 20 16.29 -8.09 -8.66
CA LYS A 20 17.38 -9.04 -8.39
C LYS A 20 16.99 -10.06 -7.30
N ALA A 21 16.35 -9.63 -6.23
CA ALA A 21 15.92 -10.51 -5.14
C ALA A 21 14.89 -11.53 -5.62
N ILE A 22 13.88 -11.10 -6.40
CA ILE A 22 12.87 -11.98 -6.99
C ILE A 22 13.52 -13.08 -7.82
N ARG A 23 14.39 -12.72 -8.78
CA ARG A 23 15.09 -13.70 -9.63
C ARG A 23 16.01 -14.66 -8.86
N LYS A 24 16.59 -14.18 -7.72
CA LYS A 24 17.46 -15.02 -6.88
C LYS A 24 16.70 -15.88 -5.88
N SER A 25 15.42 -15.63 -5.66
CA SER A 25 14.63 -16.32 -4.64
C SER A 25 14.39 -17.81 -4.95
N GLY A 26 14.49 -18.20 -6.21
CA GLY A 26 14.11 -19.53 -6.68
C GLY A 26 12.60 -19.78 -6.69
N ILE A 27 11.79 -18.79 -6.33
CA ILE A 27 10.32 -18.88 -6.35
C ILE A 27 9.85 -18.56 -7.77
N PRO A 28 8.97 -19.37 -8.39
CA PRO A 28 8.37 -19.06 -9.68
C PRO A 28 7.75 -17.65 -9.68
N ARG A 29 7.93 -16.90 -10.80
CA ARG A 29 7.50 -15.50 -10.88
C ARG A 29 5.99 -15.33 -10.66
N ASP A 30 5.20 -16.28 -11.13
CA ASP A 30 3.74 -16.32 -10.99
C ASP A 30 3.26 -16.61 -9.55
N GLN A 31 4.15 -17.02 -8.67
CA GLN A 31 3.88 -17.18 -7.23
C GLN A 31 4.28 -15.95 -6.40
N ILE A 32 4.75 -14.88 -7.02
CA ILE A 32 5.11 -13.63 -6.36
C ILE A 32 4.16 -12.54 -6.85
N PHE A 33 3.46 -11.89 -5.92
CA PHE A 33 2.68 -10.69 -6.20
C PHE A 33 3.57 -9.46 -5.97
N LEU A 34 3.89 -8.73 -7.01
CA LEU A 34 4.74 -7.54 -6.97
C LEU A 34 3.91 -6.29 -7.22
N THR A 35 3.93 -5.38 -6.25
CA THR A 35 3.40 -4.02 -6.37
C THR A 35 4.54 -3.04 -6.58
N SER A 36 4.42 -2.13 -7.55
CA SER A 36 5.21 -0.91 -7.65
C SER A 36 4.31 0.31 -7.79
N LYS A 37 4.90 1.51 -7.74
CA LYS A 37 4.15 2.78 -7.82
C LYS A 37 4.89 3.78 -8.69
N ILE A 38 4.15 4.46 -9.57
CA ILE A 38 4.67 5.59 -10.33
C ILE A 38 4.65 6.85 -9.47
N TRP A 39 5.64 7.71 -9.66
CA TRP A 39 5.71 8.99 -8.98
C TRP A 39 5.02 10.09 -9.79
N HIS A 40 4.65 11.20 -9.16
CA HIS A 40 3.83 12.25 -9.79
C HIS A 40 4.42 12.86 -11.06
N ASN A 41 5.77 13.00 -11.16
CA ASN A 41 6.43 13.49 -12.37
C ASN A 41 6.58 12.44 -13.48
N GLU A 42 6.05 11.25 -13.26
CA GLU A 42 5.88 10.19 -14.25
C GLU A 42 4.41 10.04 -14.70
N CYS A 43 3.51 10.87 -14.13
CA CYS A 43 2.09 10.85 -14.44
C CYS A 43 1.78 11.70 -15.67
N GLY A 44 1.04 11.16 -16.61
CA GLY A 44 0.54 11.82 -17.81
C GLY A 44 0.33 10.91 -18.99
N GLU A 45 -0.58 11.28 -19.87
CA GLU A 45 -0.87 10.53 -21.09
C GLU A 45 0.37 10.47 -22.01
N GLY A 46 0.81 9.27 -22.39
CA GLY A 46 2.05 9.02 -23.14
C GLY A 46 3.35 9.12 -22.31
N ILE A 47 3.31 9.73 -21.12
CA ILE A 47 4.44 9.82 -20.19
C ILE A 47 4.50 8.58 -19.32
N THR A 48 3.36 8.15 -18.79
CA THR A 48 3.26 7.00 -17.89
C THR A 48 3.57 5.69 -18.61
N SER A 49 3.20 5.54 -19.89
CA SER A 49 3.61 4.38 -20.69
C SER A 49 5.12 4.20 -20.72
N LYS A 50 5.89 5.29 -20.91
CA LYS A 50 7.35 5.26 -20.88
C LYS A 50 7.90 4.98 -19.47
N ALA A 51 7.24 5.48 -18.44
CA ALA A 51 7.61 5.22 -17.04
C ALA A 51 7.44 3.72 -16.69
N ILE A 52 6.36 3.09 -17.17
CA ILE A 52 6.13 1.66 -17.03
C ILE A 52 7.24 0.84 -17.69
N ASP A 53 7.63 1.19 -18.92
CA ASP A 53 8.72 0.49 -19.62
C ASP A 53 10.05 0.63 -18.87
N ARG A 54 10.38 1.82 -18.35
CA ARG A 54 11.57 2.02 -17.51
C ARG A 54 11.51 1.22 -16.20
N MET A 55 10.35 1.18 -15.53
CA MET A 55 10.13 0.39 -14.32
C MET A 55 10.42 -1.10 -14.59
N LEU A 56 9.85 -1.67 -15.64
CA LEU A 56 10.06 -3.07 -16.02
C LEU A 56 11.55 -3.34 -16.35
N LYS A 57 12.22 -2.41 -17.02
CA LYS A 57 13.65 -2.50 -17.29
C LYS A 57 14.48 -2.47 -16.00
N ARG A 58 14.18 -1.58 -15.02
CA ARG A 58 14.86 -1.55 -13.72
C ARG A 58 14.64 -2.84 -12.92
N LEU A 59 13.42 -3.36 -12.91
CA LEU A 59 13.07 -4.64 -12.28
C LEU A 59 13.68 -5.85 -13.01
N LYS A 60 13.93 -5.73 -14.32
CA LYS A 60 14.26 -6.84 -15.25
C LYS A 60 13.17 -7.91 -15.19
N LEU A 61 11.93 -7.52 -15.35
CA LEU A 61 10.74 -8.36 -15.38
C LEU A 61 9.86 -7.95 -16.55
N ASP A 62 9.06 -8.90 -17.06
CA ASP A 62 8.15 -8.68 -18.18
C ASP A 62 6.83 -8.03 -17.73
N TYR A 63 6.46 -8.20 -16.46
CA TYR A 63 5.26 -7.62 -15.88
C TYR A 63 5.39 -7.38 -14.38
N VAL A 64 4.51 -6.51 -13.84
CA VAL A 64 4.20 -6.42 -12.41
C VAL A 64 2.74 -6.79 -12.17
N ASP A 65 2.44 -7.29 -10.97
CA ASP A 65 1.08 -7.76 -10.62
C ASP A 65 0.15 -6.59 -10.34
N LEU A 66 0.68 -5.52 -9.75
CA LEU A 66 -0.07 -4.32 -9.42
C LEU A 66 0.78 -3.08 -9.60
N LEU A 67 0.26 -2.07 -10.30
CA LEU A 67 0.85 -0.74 -10.36
C LEU A 67 -0.11 0.28 -9.75
N LEU A 68 0.42 1.15 -8.88
CA LEU A 68 -0.33 2.21 -8.24
C LEU A 68 0.11 3.60 -8.74
N ILE A 69 -0.82 4.54 -8.82
CA ILE A 69 -0.50 5.96 -8.79
C ILE A 69 -0.22 6.32 -7.33
N HIS A 70 1.01 6.77 -7.01
CA HIS A 70 1.49 6.90 -5.64
C HIS A 70 0.80 8.02 -4.85
N TRP A 71 0.46 9.13 -5.53
CA TRP A 71 -0.23 10.29 -4.99
C TRP A 71 -1.07 10.97 -6.06
N PRO A 72 -2.20 11.60 -5.71
CA PRO A 72 -3.04 12.34 -6.67
C PRO A 72 -2.42 13.71 -7.02
N VAL A 73 -1.24 13.69 -7.63
CA VAL A 73 -0.47 14.87 -8.04
C VAL A 73 -0.04 14.71 -9.50
N GLY A 74 0.00 15.83 -10.23
CA GLY A 74 0.28 15.83 -11.66
C GLY A 74 -0.93 15.33 -12.48
N ASP A 75 -0.69 14.89 -13.71
CA ASP A 75 -1.75 14.35 -14.58
C ASP A 75 -2.02 12.87 -14.28
N TYR A 76 -2.61 12.60 -13.09
CA TYR A 76 -2.98 11.24 -12.67
C TYR A 76 -4.13 10.66 -13.53
N VAL A 77 -4.95 11.50 -14.15
CA VAL A 77 -6.02 11.06 -15.06
C VAL A 77 -5.43 10.52 -16.37
N GLY A 78 -4.46 11.23 -16.96
CA GLY A 78 -3.71 10.73 -18.11
C GLY A 78 -2.88 9.48 -17.76
N ALA A 79 -2.32 9.43 -16.54
CA ALA A 79 -1.62 8.24 -16.06
C ALA A 79 -2.53 7.02 -16.00
N TRP A 80 -3.77 7.17 -15.50
CA TRP A 80 -4.72 6.06 -15.42
C TRP A 80 -5.01 5.43 -16.79
N LYS A 81 -5.20 6.27 -17.84
CA LYS A 81 -5.43 5.80 -19.22
C LYS A 81 -4.25 4.97 -19.75
N ASP A 82 -3.02 5.43 -19.48
CA ASP A 82 -1.81 4.70 -19.89
C ASP A 82 -1.67 3.37 -19.12
N MET A 83 -2.05 3.35 -17.84
CA MET A 83 -2.04 2.13 -17.04
C MET A 83 -3.08 1.12 -17.54
N GLU A 84 -4.28 1.56 -17.90
CA GLU A 84 -5.30 0.70 -18.54
C GLU A 84 -4.78 0.06 -19.85
N LYS A 85 -4.08 0.84 -20.67
CA LYS A 85 -3.43 0.34 -21.89
C LYS A 85 -2.35 -0.69 -21.56
N ALA A 86 -1.53 -0.44 -20.55
CA ALA A 86 -0.49 -1.37 -20.13
C ALA A 86 -1.05 -2.69 -19.57
N VAL A 87 -2.28 -2.68 -19.00
CA VAL A 87 -3.00 -3.92 -18.65
C VAL A 87 -3.35 -4.71 -19.90
N GLN A 88 -3.87 -4.05 -20.94
CA GLN A 88 -4.21 -4.70 -22.22
C GLN A 88 -2.96 -5.26 -22.92
N GLU A 89 -1.81 -4.60 -22.77
CA GLU A 89 -0.50 -5.05 -23.27
C GLU A 89 0.12 -6.18 -22.44
N GLY A 90 -0.49 -6.56 -21.31
CA GLY A 90 0.01 -7.60 -20.42
C GLY A 90 1.21 -7.19 -19.55
N LYS A 91 1.62 -5.93 -19.57
CA LYS A 91 2.69 -5.36 -18.73
C LYS A 91 2.28 -5.23 -17.25
N LEU A 92 0.99 -5.04 -17.01
CA LEU A 92 0.38 -4.95 -15.69
C LEU A 92 -0.73 -5.99 -15.57
N LYS A 93 -0.85 -6.65 -14.42
CA LYS A 93 -1.97 -7.57 -14.15
C LYS A 93 -3.18 -6.86 -13.55
N SER A 94 -2.93 -5.84 -12.74
CA SER A 94 -3.95 -5.00 -12.10
C SER A 94 -3.41 -3.60 -11.87
N ILE A 95 -4.32 -2.65 -11.65
CA ILE A 95 -4.01 -1.24 -11.40
C ILE A 95 -4.79 -0.73 -10.21
N GLY A 96 -4.21 0.22 -9.49
CA GLY A 96 -4.81 0.78 -8.30
C GLY A 96 -4.29 2.17 -7.97
N LEU A 97 -4.69 2.66 -6.83
CA LEU A 97 -4.47 4.00 -6.37
C LEU A 97 -3.68 3.98 -5.05
N SER A 98 -3.09 5.12 -4.70
CA SER A 98 -2.55 5.33 -3.36
C SER A 98 -2.82 6.77 -2.92
N ASN A 99 -3.44 6.91 -1.74
CA ASN A 99 -3.83 8.19 -1.13
C ASN A 99 -4.91 8.96 -1.91
N PHE A 100 -5.82 8.25 -2.58
CA PHE A 100 -6.94 8.86 -3.30
C PHE A 100 -8.19 8.87 -2.43
N HIS A 101 -8.83 10.03 -2.29
CA HIS A 101 -10.13 10.18 -1.63
C HIS A 101 -10.87 11.41 -2.17
N GLY A 102 -12.19 11.50 -1.92
CA GLY A 102 -13.03 12.62 -2.37
C GLY A 102 -12.87 12.88 -3.87
N LYS A 103 -12.68 14.14 -4.24
CA LYS A 103 -12.58 14.57 -5.65
C LYS A 103 -11.53 13.80 -6.46
N TYR A 104 -10.41 13.41 -5.85
CA TYR A 104 -9.33 12.71 -6.55
C TYR A 104 -9.75 11.29 -6.95
N LEU A 105 -10.43 10.59 -6.05
CA LEU A 105 -11.02 9.28 -6.35
C LEU A 105 -12.12 9.41 -7.40
N GLU A 106 -13.03 10.40 -7.24
CA GLU A 106 -14.10 10.65 -8.19
C GLU A 106 -13.60 10.93 -9.61
N ASP A 107 -12.50 11.68 -9.76
CA ASP A 107 -11.92 12.01 -11.07
C ASP A 107 -11.46 10.74 -11.81
N ILE A 108 -10.88 9.79 -11.09
CA ILE A 108 -10.54 8.47 -11.66
C ILE A 108 -11.81 7.71 -12.01
N LEU A 109 -12.77 7.60 -11.08
CA LEU A 109 -14.00 6.81 -11.31
C LEU A 109 -14.83 7.31 -12.48
N LYS A 110 -14.80 8.60 -12.78
CA LYS A 110 -15.50 9.18 -13.97
C LYS A 110 -14.96 8.69 -15.31
N ILE A 111 -13.69 8.31 -15.37
CA ILE A 111 -13.02 7.95 -16.64
C ILE A 111 -12.59 6.48 -16.72
N ALA A 112 -12.55 5.79 -15.59
CA ALA A 112 -12.04 4.43 -15.49
C ALA A 112 -12.90 3.44 -16.30
N LYS A 113 -12.25 2.69 -17.19
CA LYS A 113 -12.80 1.50 -17.86
C LYS A 113 -12.41 0.24 -17.08
N ILE A 114 -11.27 0.26 -16.43
CA ILE A 114 -10.82 -0.75 -15.47
C ILE A 114 -10.87 -0.09 -14.10
N MET A 115 -11.65 -0.63 -13.17
CA MET A 115 -11.76 -0.09 -11.82
C MET A 115 -10.48 -0.36 -11.02
N PRO A 116 -10.09 0.56 -10.11
CA PRO A 116 -8.98 0.31 -9.21
C PRO A 116 -9.26 -0.90 -8.31
N VAL A 117 -8.30 -1.80 -8.19
CA VAL A 117 -8.46 -2.99 -7.34
C VAL A 117 -8.13 -2.72 -5.88
N VAL A 118 -7.27 -1.72 -5.63
CA VAL A 118 -6.91 -1.26 -4.29
C VAL A 118 -6.73 0.26 -4.25
N ASP A 119 -6.92 0.83 -3.06
CA ASP A 119 -6.36 2.12 -2.68
C ASP A 119 -5.46 1.93 -1.45
N GLN A 120 -4.18 2.24 -1.62
CA GLN A 120 -3.17 2.12 -0.58
C GLN A 120 -3.10 3.41 0.22
N VAL A 121 -3.58 3.41 1.45
CA VAL A 121 -3.70 4.60 2.30
C VAL A 121 -3.05 4.42 3.66
N GLU A 122 -2.75 5.55 4.35
CA GLU A 122 -2.40 5.48 5.76
C GLU A 122 -3.56 4.89 6.54
N TYR A 123 -3.31 3.74 7.17
CA TYR A 123 -4.31 3.12 8.01
C TYR A 123 -3.67 2.39 9.19
N HIS A 124 -4.05 2.79 10.37
CA HIS A 124 -3.67 2.16 11.64
C HIS A 124 -4.67 2.59 12.71
N PRO A 125 -4.68 2.03 13.94
CA PRO A 125 -5.72 2.30 14.93
C PRO A 125 -5.96 3.77 15.29
N TYR A 126 -4.97 4.65 15.06
CA TYR A 126 -5.12 6.10 15.26
C TYR A 126 -5.57 6.88 14.02
N VAL A 127 -5.60 6.24 12.86
CA VAL A 127 -6.06 6.85 11.59
C VAL A 127 -7.10 5.92 10.96
N PRO A 128 -8.37 5.98 11.41
CA PRO A 128 -9.45 5.20 10.82
C PRO A 128 -9.80 5.71 9.42
N CYS A 129 -10.14 4.80 8.52
CA CYS A 129 -10.52 5.10 7.14
C CYS A 129 -11.95 4.59 6.83
N ASP A 130 -12.86 4.64 7.81
CA ASP A 130 -14.19 4.02 7.69
C ASP A 130 -15.04 4.66 6.59
N ASP A 131 -14.94 5.97 6.38
CA ASP A 131 -15.70 6.64 5.32
C ASP A 131 -15.13 6.32 3.94
N LEU A 132 -13.80 6.34 3.77
CA LEU A 132 -13.17 5.90 2.53
C LEU A 132 -13.51 4.43 2.23
N ARG A 133 -13.52 3.55 3.25
CA ARG A 133 -13.93 2.15 3.08
C ARG A 133 -15.32 2.03 2.48
N LYS A 134 -16.31 2.78 2.98
CA LYS A 134 -17.67 2.78 2.44
C LYS A 134 -17.74 3.19 0.96
N GLU A 135 -16.84 4.08 0.53
CA GLU A 135 -16.74 4.48 -0.88
C GLU A 135 -16.10 3.38 -1.71
N LEU A 136 -15.01 2.79 -1.24
CA LEU A 136 -14.27 1.74 -1.94
C LEU A 136 -15.06 0.43 -2.04
N ASP A 137 -15.82 0.07 -1.00
CA ASP A 137 -16.67 -1.13 -0.98
C ASP A 137 -17.73 -1.11 -2.11
N LYS A 138 -18.23 0.09 -2.49
CA LYS A 138 -19.21 0.24 -3.58
C LYS A 138 -18.65 -0.18 -4.95
N ILE A 139 -17.34 -0.17 -5.11
CA ILE A 139 -16.65 -0.49 -6.35
C ILE A 139 -15.77 -1.74 -6.23
N ASN A 140 -15.90 -2.52 -5.16
CA ASN A 140 -15.07 -3.69 -4.84
C ASN A 140 -13.56 -3.38 -4.84
N CYS A 141 -13.17 -2.22 -4.34
CA CYS A 141 -11.79 -1.78 -4.20
C CYS A 141 -11.32 -2.05 -2.76
N TYR A 142 -10.22 -2.78 -2.60
CA TYR A 142 -9.68 -3.13 -1.28
C TYR A 142 -8.81 -2.01 -0.72
N ILE A 143 -8.72 -1.95 0.61
CA ILE A 143 -7.74 -1.08 1.28
C ILE A 143 -6.43 -1.84 1.47
N GLU A 144 -5.34 -1.25 1.01
CA GLU A 144 -3.98 -1.58 1.44
C GLU A 144 -3.51 -0.56 2.48
N ALA A 145 -3.02 -1.04 3.62
CA ALA A 145 -2.58 -0.15 4.70
C ALA A 145 -1.08 0.13 4.61
N TRP A 146 -0.67 1.37 4.29
CA TRP A 146 0.70 1.77 4.56
C TRP A 146 0.84 2.27 6.00
N SER A 147 2.05 2.12 6.57
CA SER A 147 2.32 2.35 7.99
C SER A 147 1.36 1.61 8.95
N PRO A 148 1.05 0.31 8.72
CA PRO A 148 0.00 -0.38 9.46
C PRO A 148 0.20 -0.42 10.99
N ILE A 149 1.43 -0.27 11.47
CA ILE A 149 1.79 -0.18 12.90
C ILE A 149 2.22 1.23 13.31
N GLY A 150 1.71 2.28 12.62
CA GLY A 150 1.98 3.69 12.94
C GLY A 150 3.48 4.06 12.92
N ARG A 151 4.29 3.44 12.04
CA ARG A 151 5.76 3.61 11.97
C ARG A 151 6.48 3.36 13.29
N GLY A 152 5.92 2.51 14.17
CA GLY A 152 6.48 2.24 15.48
C GLY A 152 6.27 3.37 16.50
N ASN A 153 5.20 4.15 16.32
CA ASN A 153 4.86 5.21 17.26
C ASN A 153 4.71 4.65 18.67
N LYS A 154 5.49 5.21 19.61
CA LYS A 154 5.57 4.70 20.98
C LYS A 154 4.24 4.79 21.73
N GLU A 155 3.45 5.83 21.49
CA GLU A 155 2.15 6.00 22.13
C GLU A 155 1.19 4.90 21.70
N LEU A 156 1.05 4.68 20.36
CA LEU A 156 0.25 3.60 19.81
C LEU A 156 0.68 2.22 20.34
N LEU A 157 1.99 1.95 20.36
CA LEU A 157 2.48 0.64 20.79
C LEU A 157 2.37 0.41 22.30
N ASN A 158 2.13 1.45 23.10
CA ASN A 158 1.94 1.36 24.55
C ASN A 158 0.47 1.54 24.98
N GLU A 159 -0.47 1.57 24.05
CA GLU A 159 -1.90 1.61 24.39
C GLU A 159 -2.27 0.39 25.25
N PRO A 160 -2.97 0.61 26.39
CA PRO A 160 -3.29 -0.47 27.33
C PRO A 160 -3.98 -1.66 26.70
N ILE A 161 -4.88 -1.42 25.72
CA ILE A 161 -5.60 -2.48 25.01
C ILE A 161 -4.65 -3.44 24.28
N PHE A 162 -3.60 -2.92 23.62
CA PHE A 162 -2.66 -3.79 22.92
C PHE A 162 -1.75 -4.57 23.86
N LEU A 163 -1.40 -4.01 25.02
CA LEU A 163 -0.64 -4.71 26.04
C LEU A 163 -1.47 -5.84 26.67
N GLU A 164 -2.75 -5.61 26.93
CA GLU A 164 -3.70 -6.61 27.42
C GLU A 164 -3.86 -7.77 26.42
N LEU A 165 -4.17 -7.44 25.14
CA LEU A 165 -4.35 -8.44 24.10
C LEU A 165 -3.06 -9.21 23.79
N GLY A 166 -1.90 -8.51 23.83
CA GLY A 166 -0.60 -9.16 23.70
C GLY A 166 -0.36 -10.24 24.73
N LYS A 167 -0.70 -9.98 26.00
CA LYS A 167 -0.65 -10.97 27.08
C LYS A 167 -1.66 -12.10 26.86
N LYS A 168 -2.90 -11.77 26.50
CA LYS A 168 -3.97 -12.76 26.28
C LYS A 168 -3.61 -13.77 25.21
N TYR A 169 -3.07 -13.31 24.07
CA TYR A 169 -2.77 -14.14 22.91
C TYR A 169 -1.31 -14.61 22.86
N ASN A 170 -0.47 -14.23 23.82
CA ASN A 170 0.97 -14.43 23.79
C ASN A 170 1.61 -13.94 22.49
N LYS A 171 1.27 -12.71 22.11
CA LYS A 171 1.72 -12.04 20.88
C LYS A 171 2.30 -10.67 21.18
N THR A 172 3.18 -10.19 20.30
CA THR A 172 3.69 -8.83 20.37
C THR A 172 2.61 -7.82 19.96
N VAL A 173 2.72 -6.58 20.42
CA VAL A 173 1.79 -5.50 20.04
C VAL A 173 1.70 -5.32 18.52
N PRO A 174 2.81 -5.30 17.75
CA PRO A 174 2.73 -5.29 16.29
C PRO A 174 1.90 -6.44 15.71
N GLN A 175 2.01 -7.65 16.24
CA GLN A 175 1.21 -8.80 15.78
C GLN A 175 -0.29 -8.59 16.04
N ILE A 176 -0.68 -8.04 17.21
CA ILE A 176 -2.08 -7.70 17.53
C ILE A 176 -2.61 -6.67 16.53
N ILE A 177 -1.87 -5.60 16.26
CA ILE A 177 -2.29 -4.55 15.32
C ILE A 177 -2.39 -5.12 13.90
N LEU A 178 -1.43 -5.92 13.45
CA LEU A 178 -1.48 -6.55 12.14
C LEU A 178 -2.66 -7.53 12.03
N ARG A 179 -2.95 -8.30 13.09
CA ARG A 179 -4.13 -9.17 13.11
C ARG A 179 -5.43 -8.36 13.03
N TRP A 180 -5.54 -7.23 13.74
CA TRP A 180 -6.68 -6.34 13.62
C TRP A 180 -6.90 -5.89 12.16
N HIS A 181 -5.83 -5.54 11.43
CA HIS A 181 -5.96 -5.23 10.01
C HIS A 181 -6.54 -6.39 9.20
N ILE A 182 -6.07 -7.62 9.45
CA ILE A 182 -6.57 -8.81 8.75
C ILE A 182 -8.05 -9.03 9.05
N GLU A 183 -8.49 -8.87 10.29
CA GLU A 183 -9.90 -9.00 10.68
C GLU A 183 -10.79 -7.91 10.03
N LYS A 184 -10.22 -6.75 9.76
CA LYS A 184 -10.91 -5.68 9.01
C LYS A 184 -10.84 -5.87 7.48
N GLY A 185 -10.24 -6.94 6.98
CA GLY A 185 -10.10 -7.21 5.56
C GLY A 185 -9.07 -6.29 4.84
N ASN A 186 -8.14 -5.67 5.57
CA ASN A 186 -7.08 -4.87 4.99
C ASN A 186 -5.92 -5.74 4.51
N ILE A 187 -5.30 -5.33 3.42
CA ILE A 187 -4.01 -5.87 2.96
C ILE A 187 -2.89 -5.11 3.68
N VAL A 188 -1.91 -5.83 4.22
CA VAL A 188 -0.77 -5.24 4.96
C VAL A 188 0.57 -5.80 4.51
N PHE A 189 1.60 -4.96 4.49
CA PHE A 189 2.99 -5.34 4.17
C PHE A 189 3.96 -4.60 5.12
N PRO A 190 3.99 -5.00 6.41
CA PRO A 190 4.83 -4.35 7.41
C PRO A 190 6.31 -4.48 7.05
N LYS A 191 7.00 -3.33 6.93
CA LYS A 191 8.43 -3.30 6.60
C LYS A 191 9.28 -3.51 7.84
N SER A 192 10.25 -4.42 7.77
CA SER A 192 11.33 -4.50 8.75
C SER A 192 12.65 -4.88 8.07
N SER A 193 13.77 -4.47 8.66
CA SER A 193 15.13 -4.95 8.34
C SER A 193 15.62 -5.98 9.35
N ASN A 194 14.89 -6.19 10.46
CA ASN A 194 15.23 -7.20 11.47
C ASN A 194 14.57 -8.53 11.11
N PRO A 195 15.33 -9.61 10.88
CA PRO A 195 14.78 -10.93 10.55
C PRO A 195 13.78 -11.47 11.57
N VAL A 196 13.95 -11.16 12.85
CA VAL A 196 13.02 -11.58 13.93
C VAL A 196 11.67 -10.90 13.71
N HIS A 197 11.65 -9.58 13.54
CA HIS A 197 10.41 -8.85 13.32
C HIS A 197 9.75 -9.23 11.97
N ILE A 198 10.52 -9.57 10.93
CA ILE A 198 9.96 -10.05 9.66
C ILE A 198 9.21 -11.36 9.88
N LYS A 199 9.76 -12.27 10.70
CA LYS A 199 9.11 -13.53 11.04
C LYS A 199 7.86 -13.29 11.89
N GLU A 200 7.98 -12.52 12.97
CA GLU A 200 6.87 -12.19 13.87
C GLU A 200 5.69 -11.55 13.12
N ASN A 201 5.97 -10.60 12.21
CA ASN A 201 4.95 -9.94 11.39
C ASN A 201 4.17 -10.92 10.49
N PHE A 202 4.71 -12.09 10.20
CA PHE A 202 4.05 -13.16 9.44
C PHE A 202 3.27 -14.12 10.34
N GLU A 203 3.65 -14.28 11.61
CA GLU A 203 3.05 -15.21 12.57
C GLU A 203 1.80 -14.60 13.24
N ILE A 204 0.79 -14.26 12.43
CA ILE A 204 -0.44 -13.58 12.85
C ILE A 204 -1.71 -14.37 12.47
N PHE A 205 -1.58 -15.59 11.95
CA PHE A 205 -2.70 -16.38 11.43
C PHE A 205 -3.11 -17.52 12.37
N ASP A 206 -2.44 -17.68 13.51
CA ASP A 206 -2.66 -18.73 14.50
C ASP A 206 -3.58 -18.28 15.66
N PHE A 207 -4.12 -17.08 15.60
CA PHE A 207 -5.10 -16.53 16.54
C PHE A 207 -6.08 -15.60 15.83
N SER A 208 -7.19 -15.26 16.49
CA SER A 208 -8.18 -14.30 15.99
C SER A 208 -8.61 -13.36 17.11
N LEU A 209 -8.90 -12.11 16.77
CA LEU A 209 -9.49 -11.16 17.69
C LEU A 209 -11.01 -11.34 17.71
N THR A 210 -11.64 -11.19 18.89
CA THR A 210 -13.10 -11.18 18.96
C THR A 210 -13.68 -9.87 18.45
N LYS A 211 -14.96 -9.86 18.12
CA LYS A 211 -15.66 -8.66 17.66
C LYS A 211 -15.55 -7.52 18.68
N GLU A 212 -15.70 -7.83 19.97
CA GLU A 212 -15.61 -6.86 21.06
C GLU A 212 -14.21 -6.27 21.19
N GLU A 213 -13.16 -7.04 20.91
CA GLU A 213 -11.78 -6.59 20.91
C GLU A 213 -11.51 -5.65 19.73
N ILE A 214 -11.99 -6.01 18.54
CA ILE A 214 -11.93 -5.15 17.35
C ILE A 214 -12.63 -3.82 17.61
N GLU A 215 -13.85 -3.84 18.16
CA GLU A 215 -14.60 -2.64 18.52
C GLU A 215 -13.87 -1.77 19.55
N LYS A 216 -13.19 -2.37 20.53
CA LYS A 216 -12.38 -1.63 21.50
C LYS A 216 -11.20 -0.92 20.82
N ILE A 217 -10.53 -1.59 19.88
CA ILE A 217 -9.45 -0.98 19.10
C ILE A 217 -9.99 0.14 18.21
N ASP A 218 -11.12 -0.04 17.56
CA ASP A 218 -11.75 0.94 16.67
C ASP A 218 -12.19 2.22 17.43
N ARG A 219 -12.38 2.13 18.75
CA ARG A 219 -12.69 3.30 19.61
C ARG A 219 -11.46 4.11 20.01
N LEU A 220 -10.26 3.67 19.68
CA LEU A 220 -9.05 4.46 19.89
C LEU A 220 -9.17 5.73 19.07
N LYS A 221 -9.31 6.88 19.78
CA LYS A 221 -9.48 8.17 19.12
C LYS A 221 -8.21 8.54 18.39
N SER A 222 -8.40 9.02 17.18
CA SER A 222 -7.35 9.59 16.35
C SER A 222 -6.50 10.59 17.14
N LYS A 223 -5.28 10.20 17.41
CA LYS A 223 -4.21 11.12 17.74
C LYS A 223 -3.41 11.24 16.45
N LEU A 224 -3.69 12.29 15.69
CA LEU A 224 -3.06 12.56 14.41
C LEU A 224 -1.54 12.54 14.57
N ILE A 225 -0.90 11.43 14.16
CA ILE A 225 0.53 11.24 14.33
C ILE A 225 1.31 11.78 13.13
N PHE A 226 0.68 11.80 11.93
CA PHE A 226 1.39 12.11 10.68
C PHE A 226 0.63 12.99 9.70
N THR A 227 -0.58 13.42 9.99
CA THR A 227 -1.37 14.24 9.08
C THR A 227 -1.03 15.72 9.26
N ALA A 228 -0.05 16.19 8.51
CA ALA A 228 -0.16 17.51 7.91
C ALA A 228 -1.51 17.57 7.13
N ASP A 229 -2.05 18.75 6.97
CA ASP A 229 -3.15 19.01 6.03
C ASP A 229 -2.86 18.28 4.72
N PHE A 230 -3.85 17.55 4.20
CA PHE A 230 -3.66 16.73 3.00
C PHE A 230 -3.18 17.57 1.81
N GLU A 231 -3.70 18.78 1.66
CA GLU A 231 -3.28 19.71 0.60
C GLU A 231 -1.83 20.17 0.79
N GLU A 232 -1.39 20.40 2.02
CA GLU A 232 0.04 20.69 2.30
C GLU A 232 0.90 19.48 1.97
N LYS A 233 0.42 18.28 2.24
CA LYS A 233 1.10 17.05 1.87
C LYS A 233 1.25 16.93 0.35
N LEU A 234 0.20 17.23 -0.42
CA LEU A 234 0.27 17.20 -1.89
C LEU A 234 1.27 18.24 -2.42
N LYS A 235 1.32 19.46 -1.86
CA LYS A 235 2.34 20.47 -2.21
C LYS A 235 3.76 19.97 -1.95
N PHE A 236 3.98 19.33 -0.80
CA PHE A 236 5.27 18.72 -0.48
C PHE A 236 5.64 17.60 -1.47
N ILE A 237 4.71 16.73 -1.82
CA ILE A 237 4.92 15.67 -2.82
C ILE A 237 5.26 16.29 -4.17
N ALA A 238 4.51 17.30 -4.62
CA ALA A 238 4.71 17.99 -5.89
C ALA A 238 6.11 18.65 -6.03
N SER A 239 6.74 18.99 -4.90
CA SER A 239 8.09 19.59 -4.88
C SER A 239 9.23 18.57 -5.06
N ARG A 240 8.94 17.25 -5.05
CA ARG A 240 9.95 16.17 -5.05
C ARG A 240 9.85 15.33 -6.31
N ASN A 241 10.79 15.47 -7.22
CA ASN A 241 10.85 14.66 -8.43
C ASN A 241 11.76 13.41 -8.24
N VAL A 242 11.42 12.33 -8.92
CA VAL A 242 12.34 11.22 -9.18
C VAL A 242 13.09 11.48 -10.48
N SER A 243 14.30 10.91 -10.60
CA SER A 243 15.03 10.94 -11.88
C SER A 243 14.23 10.16 -12.93
N LEU A 244 14.10 10.73 -14.12
CA LEU A 244 13.53 10.04 -15.29
C LEU A 244 14.58 9.32 -16.12
N GLU A 245 15.85 9.40 -15.70
CA GLU A 245 16.98 8.69 -16.29
C GLU A 245 17.18 7.36 -15.57
N ASP A 246 17.50 6.30 -16.35
CA ASP A 246 17.74 4.93 -15.84
C ASP A 246 19.13 4.72 -15.20
#